data_f1a6c5c96b7c6075f2663e339b9d326e
#
_entry.id   f1a6c5c96b7c6075f2663e339b9d326e
#
_cell.length_a   1.000
_cell.length_b   1.000
_cell.length_c   1.000
_cell.angle_alpha   90.00
_cell.angle_beta   90.00
_cell.angle_gamma   90.00
#
_symmetry.space_group_name_H-M   'P 1'
#
loop_
_entity.id
_entity.type
_entity.pdbx_description
1 polymer ?
#
loop_
_entity_poly.entity_id
_entity_poly.type
_entity_poly.pdbx_seq_one_letter_code
_entity_poly.pdbx_strand_id
1 'polypeptide(L)'
;MKTGLLWFENDKKKTIKNIVFEAAEYYFKKYGVCSDYCQIPLGTLDPRMNGEIQVGEIRVVEHKGISKEHLWIGLDHEVKENKNE
;
A
#
# COMPACT_ATOMS: atom_id res chain seq x y z
N MET A 1 6.14 0.33 15.82
CA MET A 1 4.90 -0.09 15.17
C MET A 1 4.63 0.78 13.95
N LYS A 2 4.25 0.17 12.86
CA LYS A 2 4.01 0.92 11.63
C LYS A 2 2.66 1.61 11.66
N THR A 3 2.63 2.79 11.10
CA THR A 3 1.41 3.56 10.95
C THR A 3 0.81 3.28 9.59
N GLY A 4 -0.40 2.80 9.56
CA GLY A 4 -1.05 2.49 8.31
C GLY A 4 -2.52 2.24 8.50
N LEU A 5 -3.19 1.94 7.39
CA LEU A 5 -4.59 1.62 7.45
C LEU A 5 -4.93 0.54 6.43
N LEU A 6 -6.01 -0.15 6.69
CA LEU A 6 -6.52 -1.18 5.80
C LEU A 6 -7.62 -0.56 4.96
N TRP A 7 -7.48 -0.69 3.65
CA TRP A 7 -8.40 -0.09 2.69
C TRP A 7 -9.19 -1.20 2.02
N PHE A 8 -10.48 -1.00 1.88
CA PHE A 8 -11.35 -1.96 1.20
C PHE A 8 -11.77 -1.39 -0.15
N GLU A 9 -11.63 -2.19 -1.20
CA GLU A 9 -12.00 -1.77 -2.54
C GLU A 9 -12.52 -2.96 -3.31
N ASN A 10 -13.77 -2.90 -3.74
CA ASN A 10 -14.35 -4.00 -4.52
C ASN A 10 -14.79 -3.58 -5.92
N ASP A 11 -14.40 -2.39 -6.36
CA ASP A 11 -14.72 -1.95 -7.73
C ASP A 11 -13.73 -2.55 -8.69
N LYS A 12 -14.18 -3.56 -9.43
CA LYS A 12 -13.28 -4.30 -10.31
C LYS A 12 -12.90 -3.54 -11.56
N LYS A 13 -13.49 -2.38 -11.77
CA LYS A 13 -13.11 -1.55 -12.91
C LYS A 13 -11.90 -0.68 -12.64
N LYS A 14 -11.54 -0.52 -11.38
CA LYS A 14 -10.39 0.31 -11.04
C LYS A 14 -9.10 -0.46 -11.23
N THR A 15 -8.09 0.24 -11.72
CA THR A 15 -6.76 -0.36 -11.81
C THR A 15 -6.11 -0.31 -10.43
N ILE A 16 -5.09 -1.15 -10.26
CA ILE A 16 -4.37 -1.14 -8.99
C ILE A 16 -3.73 0.22 -8.73
N LYS A 17 -3.26 0.87 -9.79
CA LYS A 17 -2.67 2.20 -9.65
C LYS A 17 -3.69 3.19 -9.10
N ASN A 18 -4.91 3.19 -9.64
CA ASN A 18 -5.94 4.09 -9.17
C ASN A 18 -6.32 3.82 -7.73
N ILE A 19 -6.44 2.55 -7.37
CA ILE A 19 -6.80 2.19 -6.01
C ILE A 19 -5.73 2.66 -5.03
N VAL A 20 -4.47 2.48 -5.39
CA VAL A 20 -3.38 2.91 -4.53
C VAL A 20 -3.37 4.42 -4.36
N PHE A 21 -3.62 5.16 -5.45
CA PHE A 21 -3.68 6.62 -5.35
C PHE A 21 -4.82 7.08 -4.44
N GLU A 22 -5.99 6.45 -4.55
CA GLU A 22 -7.11 6.84 -3.71
C GLU A 22 -6.81 6.57 -2.24
N ALA A 23 -6.23 5.41 -1.96
CA ALA A 23 -5.88 5.06 -0.59
C ALA A 23 -4.80 6.00 -0.06
N ALA A 24 -3.85 6.35 -0.90
CA ALA A 24 -2.78 7.25 -0.49
C ALA A 24 -3.30 8.65 -0.17
N GLU A 25 -4.26 9.11 -0.97
CA GLU A 25 -4.84 10.42 -0.72
C GLU A 25 -5.60 10.44 0.61
N TYR A 26 -6.35 9.38 0.87
CA TYR A 26 -7.06 9.27 2.12
C TYR A 26 -6.08 9.21 3.30
N TYR A 27 -5.02 8.45 3.13
CA TYR A 27 -3.99 8.34 4.17
C TYR A 27 -3.38 9.71 4.48
N PHE A 28 -3.07 10.47 3.43
CA PHE A 28 -2.49 11.78 3.62
C PHE A 28 -3.45 12.71 4.37
N LYS A 29 -4.73 12.67 4.00
CA LYS A 29 -5.71 13.52 4.66
C LYS A 29 -5.87 13.14 6.13
N LYS A 30 -5.74 11.86 6.43
CA LYS A 30 -5.94 11.40 7.79
C LYS A 30 -4.74 11.62 8.69
N TYR A 31 -3.56 11.40 8.16
CA TYR A 31 -2.35 11.42 8.99
C TYR A 31 -1.41 12.58 8.71
N GLY A 32 -1.62 13.31 7.62
CA GLY A 32 -0.79 14.46 7.32
C GLY A 32 0.58 14.14 6.73
N VAL A 33 0.85 12.89 6.42
CA VAL A 33 2.12 12.49 5.81
C VAL A 33 1.83 11.60 4.64
N CYS A 34 2.75 11.58 3.69
CA CYS A 34 2.62 10.74 2.50
C CYS A 34 3.04 9.32 2.83
N SER A 35 2.23 8.35 2.37
CA SER A 35 2.59 6.96 2.51
C SER A 35 3.70 6.61 1.53
N ASP A 36 4.46 5.57 1.84
CA ASP A 36 5.53 5.11 0.94
C ASP A 36 5.49 3.60 0.74
N TYR A 37 4.50 2.92 1.27
CA TYR A 37 4.47 1.47 1.22
C TYR A 37 3.02 0.98 1.20
N CYS A 38 2.77 -0.06 0.40
CA CYS A 38 1.44 -0.61 0.25
C CYS A 38 1.55 -2.11 0.07
N GLN A 39 0.67 -2.86 0.73
CA GLN A 39 0.59 -4.32 0.57
C GLN A 39 -0.74 -4.66 -0.07
N ILE A 40 -0.70 -5.56 -1.05
CA ILE A 40 -1.89 -5.99 -1.79
C ILE A 40 -1.94 -7.52 -1.76
N PRO A 41 -3.09 -8.11 -2.11
CA PRO A 41 -3.21 -9.58 -2.07
C PRO A 41 -2.28 -10.27 -3.06
N LEU A 42 -1.83 -11.46 -2.69
CA LEU A 42 -1.06 -12.28 -3.61
C LEU A 42 -1.86 -12.54 -4.88
N GLY A 43 -1.17 -12.52 -6.02
CA GLY A 43 -1.81 -12.81 -7.28
C GLY A 43 -2.46 -11.61 -7.93
N THR A 44 -2.35 -10.42 -7.33
CA THR A 44 -2.94 -9.22 -7.92
C THR A 44 -2.17 -8.74 -9.13
N LEU A 45 -0.86 -8.85 -9.10
CA LEU A 45 0.00 -8.34 -10.16
C LEU A 45 0.32 -9.43 -11.18
N ASP A 46 0.69 -8.99 -12.38
CA ASP A 46 1.19 -9.89 -13.40
C ASP A 46 2.41 -10.61 -12.83
N PRO A 47 2.50 -11.94 -12.99
CA PRO A 47 3.63 -12.70 -12.44
C PRO A 47 4.99 -12.18 -12.90
N ARG A 48 5.05 -11.52 -14.04
CA ARG A 48 6.31 -11.00 -14.54
C ARG A 48 6.85 -9.84 -13.71
N MET A 49 6.03 -9.31 -12.84
CA MET A 49 6.44 -8.19 -11.98
C MET A 49 7.05 -8.64 -10.68
N ASN A 50 7.10 -9.94 -10.44
CA ASN A 50 7.74 -10.50 -9.26
C ASN A 50 7.15 -9.98 -7.96
N GLY A 51 5.84 -9.69 -7.97
CA GLY A 51 5.14 -9.32 -6.75
C GLY A 51 5.35 -7.91 -6.25
N GLU A 52 5.90 -7.04 -7.09
CA GLU A 52 6.18 -5.68 -6.64
C GLU A 52 6.11 -4.70 -7.80
N ILE A 53 5.50 -3.52 -7.55
CA ILE A 53 5.52 -2.42 -8.51
C ILE A 53 5.71 -1.13 -7.76
N GLN A 54 6.01 -0.08 -8.51
CA GLN A 54 6.15 1.26 -7.96
C GLN A 54 5.02 2.13 -8.48
N VAL A 55 4.28 2.78 -7.59
CA VAL A 55 3.23 3.70 -7.96
C VAL A 55 3.56 5.05 -7.34
N GLY A 56 4.04 5.97 -8.18
CA GLY A 56 4.57 7.21 -7.65
C GLY A 56 5.74 6.92 -6.74
N GLU A 57 5.66 7.35 -5.51
CA GLU A 57 6.70 7.08 -4.53
C GLU A 57 6.32 5.94 -3.59
N ILE A 58 5.29 5.21 -3.93
CA ILE A 58 4.79 4.14 -3.08
C ILE A 58 5.24 2.80 -3.64
N ARG A 59 5.93 2.04 -2.81
CA ARG A 59 6.32 0.68 -3.17
C ARG A 59 5.17 -0.26 -2.83
N VAL A 60 4.64 -0.94 -3.85
CA VAL A 60 3.47 -1.80 -3.71
C VAL A 60 3.93 -3.24 -3.84
N VAL A 61 3.69 -4.05 -2.81
CA VAL A 61 4.14 -5.44 -2.81
C VAL A 61 2.96 -6.36 -2.52
N GLU A 62 3.00 -7.55 -3.11
CA GLU A 62 2.03 -8.58 -2.78
C GLU A 62 2.40 -9.21 -1.44
N HIS A 63 1.38 -9.51 -0.64
CA HIS A 63 1.60 -10.08 0.68
C HIS A 63 0.49 -11.07 1.00
N LYS A 64 0.87 -12.25 1.47
CA LYS A 64 -0.09 -13.31 1.70
C LYS A 64 -1.08 -12.99 2.82
N GLY A 65 -0.76 -12.05 3.68
CA GLY A 65 -1.65 -11.68 4.77
C GLY A 65 -2.75 -10.72 4.41
N ILE A 66 -2.79 -10.27 3.15
CA ILE A 66 -3.80 -9.30 2.71
C ILE A 66 -4.92 -10.05 2.01
N SER A 67 -6.15 -9.87 2.49
CA SER A 67 -7.31 -10.53 1.91
C SER A 67 -7.70 -9.87 0.59
N LYS A 68 -8.46 -10.62 -0.23
CA LYS A 68 -8.95 -10.07 -1.48
C LYS A 68 -9.74 -8.80 -1.22
N GLU A 69 -9.67 -7.88 -2.17
CA GLU A 69 -10.39 -6.61 -2.13
C GLU A 69 -9.93 -5.69 -1.02
N HIS A 70 -8.79 -6.01 -0.41
CA HIS A 70 -8.20 -5.14 0.61
C HIS A 70 -6.78 -4.77 0.22
N LEU A 71 -6.29 -3.68 0.82
CA LEU A 71 -4.88 -3.37 0.78
C LEU A 71 -4.52 -2.65 2.07
N TRP A 72 -3.25 -2.74 2.43
CA TRP A 72 -2.72 -2.00 3.56
C TRP A 72 -1.81 -0.91 3.00
N ILE A 73 -1.97 0.32 3.48
CA ILE A 73 -1.13 1.41 3.01
C ILE A 73 -0.62 2.18 4.22
N GLY A 74 0.64 2.59 4.16
CA GLY A 74 1.23 3.27 5.29
C GLY A 74 2.70 3.55 5.06
N LEU A 75 3.44 3.48 6.15
CA LEU A 75 4.87 3.77 6.16
C LEU A 75 5.65 2.52 6.47
N ASP A 76 6.61 2.23 5.61
CA ASP A 76 7.47 1.07 5.82
C ASP A 76 8.66 1.42 6.70
N HIS A 77 9.07 2.66 6.66
CA HIS A 77 10.34 3.04 7.27
C HIS A 77 10.23 3.60 8.68
N GLU A 78 9.04 3.54 9.27
CA GLU A 78 8.88 4.15 10.59
C GLU A 78 9.79 3.48 11.62
N VAL A 79 10.06 2.21 11.42
CA VAL A 79 10.92 1.49 12.38
C VAL A 79 12.31 2.09 12.43
N LYS A 80 12.78 2.58 11.30
CA LYS A 80 14.14 3.09 11.23
C LYS A 80 14.33 4.37 12.01
N GLU A 81 13.27 5.08 12.22
CA GLU A 81 13.36 6.37 12.88
C GLU A 81 13.65 6.24 14.34
N ASN A 82 13.39 5.10 14.86
CA ASN A 82 13.58 4.90 16.28
C ASN A 82 15.00 4.69 16.64
N LYS A 83 15.71 4.67 15.73
CA LYS A 83 17.00 4.52 15.96
C LYS A 83 17.72 5.62 16.10
N ASN A 84 17.26 6.21 16.31
CA ASN A 84 17.82 7.20 16.30
C ASN A 84 18.12 7.54 17.18
N GLU A 85 17.72 7.30 17.62
CA GLU A 85 17.90 7.31 18.12
C GLU A 85 18.40 7.11 18.35
#